data_421f55e5373bf33f13bb18f46d3d9514
#
_entry.id   421f55e5373bf33f13bb18f46d3d9514
#
_cell.length_a   1.000
_cell.length_b   1.000
_cell.length_c   1.000
_cell.angle_alpha   90.00
_cell.angle_beta   90.00
_cell.angle_gamma   90.00
#
_symmetry.space_group_name_H-M   'P 1'
#
loop_
_entity.id
_entity.type
_entity.pdbx_description
1 polymer ?
#
loop_
_entity_poly.entity_id
_entity_poly.type
_entity_poly.pdbx_seq_one_letter_code
_entity_poly.pdbx_strand_id
1 'polypeptide(L)'
;YHYDQGITLLEIDMNKKTGRKAAGKKWKEASETSGLNPAEQEQAALYLNKVIKYLIVPENVEIPAGLDKEVIVVRQPADHVYAGSNKTISLMEELGQLDKVTTVGVKKNKCKNETIKEKMAEKEVIYAGTSGKLNYKKLVKNKCNLALLSSSVLPEKRSSKKAAKKKMTAYRKMTEKMTLLQIPVIVDRAKDEKGKDAQKEWEKVYQVILGCDGQSAE
;
A
#
# COMPACT_ATOMS: atom_id res chain seq x y z
N TYR A 1 -11.77 -7.76 -11.58
CA TYR A 1 -12.08 -9.03 -12.29
C TYR A 1 -12.05 -10.15 -11.28
N HIS A 2 -13.11 -10.98 -11.24
CA HIS A 2 -13.18 -12.19 -10.42
C HIS A 2 -12.86 -13.40 -11.30
N TYR A 3 -12.05 -14.31 -10.79
CA TYR A 3 -11.69 -15.57 -11.44
C TYR A 3 -12.30 -16.73 -10.67
N ASP A 4 -12.28 -17.92 -11.26
CA ASP A 4 -12.66 -19.15 -10.56
C ASP A 4 -11.88 -19.31 -9.26
N GLN A 5 -12.45 -19.96 -8.27
CA GLN A 5 -11.88 -20.16 -6.93
C GLN A 5 -11.76 -18.88 -6.05
N GLY A 6 -12.49 -17.80 -6.39
CA GLY A 6 -12.50 -16.57 -5.59
C GLY A 6 -11.25 -15.69 -5.71
N ILE A 7 -10.37 -15.96 -6.68
CA ILE A 7 -9.23 -15.07 -6.98
C ILE A 7 -9.78 -13.76 -7.56
N THR A 8 -9.28 -12.63 -7.08
CA THR A 8 -9.67 -11.30 -7.58
C THR A 8 -8.46 -10.55 -8.10
N LEU A 9 -8.48 -10.13 -9.36
CA LEU A 9 -7.52 -9.15 -9.89
C LEU A 9 -8.09 -7.74 -9.72
N LEU A 10 -7.43 -6.95 -8.90
CA LEU A 10 -7.75 -5.55 -8.66
C LEU A 10 -6.78 -4.67 -9.45
N GLU A 11 -7.31 -3.89 -10.37
CA GLU A 11 -6.54 -2.91 -11.14
C GLU A 11 -6.93 -1.49 -10.72
N ILE A 12 -5.96 -0.70 -10.29
CA ILE A 12 -6.14 0.69 -9.91
C ILE A 12 -5.54 1.57 -10.99
N ASP A 13 -6.38 2.20 -11.80
CA ASP A 13 -5.94 3.14 -12.84
C ASP A 13 -5.92 4.58 -12.30
N MET A 14 -4.73 5.05 -11.94
CA MET A 14 -4.49 6.40 -11.45
C MET A 14 -4.65 7.50 -12.53
N ASN A 15 -4.94 7.11 -13.79
CA ASN A 15 -5.13 8.05 -14.92
C ASN A 15 -6.57 8.40 -15.20
N LYS A 16 -7.51 7.52 -14.85
CA LYS A 16 -8.91 7.78 -15.13
C LYS A 16 -9.33 9.05 -14.41
N LYS A 17 -9.45 10.11 -15.17
CA LYS A 17 -10.15 11.33 -14.75
C LYS A 17 -11.63 10.98 -14.73
N THR A 18 -12.19 10.79 -13.56
CA THR A 18 -13.65 10.78 -13.41
C THR A 18 -14.20 12.10 -13.93
N GLY A 19 -14.85 12.06 -15.08
CA GLY A 19 -15.92 13.00 -15.46
C GLY A 19 -15.59 14.39 -15.96
N ARG A 20 -14.34 14.75 -16.37
CA ARG A 20 -14.10 15.99 -17.15
C ARG A 20 -13.02 15.85 -18.18
N LYS A 21 -13.34 16.26 -19.43
CA LYS A 21 -12.44 16.31 -20.60
C LYS A 21 -11.08 16.92 -20.22
N ALA A 22 -10.03 16.15 -20.42
CA ALA A 22 -8.67 16.59 -20.25
C ALA A 22 -8.32 17.63 -21.32
N ALA A 23 -8.30 18.90 -20.96
CA ALA A 23 -7.55 19.91 -21.72
C ALA A 23 -6.05 19.55 -21.58
N GLY A 24 -5.42 19.34 -22.72
CA GLY A 24 -4.09 18.81 -22.85
C GLY A 24 -3.01 19.53 -22.04
N LYS A 25 -2.37 18.78 -21.19
CA LYS A 25 -0.95 18.90 -20.91
C LYS A 25 -0.40 17.48 -20.86
N LYS A 26 0.31 17.09 -21.95
CA LYS A 26 1.17 15.93 -21.92
C LYS A 26 2.10 16.07 -20.70
N TRP A 27 1.91 15.23 -19.72
CA TRP A 27 2.89 15.05 -18.68
C TRP A 27 4.18 14.58 -19.34
N LYS A 28 5.27 15.28 -19.12
CA LYS A 28 6.59 14.84 -19.56
C LYS A 28 7.02 13.69 -18.64
N GLU A 29 6.63 12.47 -18.95
CA GLU A 29 7.06 11.24 -18.29
C GLU A 29 8.60 11.12 -18.22
N ALA A 30 9.28 11.69 -19.18
CA ALA A 30 10.74 11.69 -19.26
C ALA A 30 11.46 12.49 -18.15
N SER A 31 10.78 13.37 -17.41
CA SER A 31 11.45 14.23 -16.43
C SER A 31 11.53 13.62 -15.03
N GLU A 32 10.66 12.69 -14.68
CA GLU A 32 10.62 12.08 -13.33
C GLU A 32 11.56 10.88 -13.19
N THR A 33 11.84 10.18 -14.30
CA THR A 33 12.73 9.01 -14.32
C THR A 33 14.13 9.34 -14.84
N SER A 34 14.34 10.54 -15.40
CA SER A 34 15.66 10.96 -15.92
C SER A 34 16.70 11.00 -14.78
N GLY A 35 17.69 10.13 -14.85
CA GLY A 35 18.74 9.99 -13.84
C GLY A 35 18.57 8.78 -12.93
N LEU A 36 17.54 7.97 -13.12
CA LEU A 36 17.38 6.65 -12.52
C LEU A 36 18.05 5.60 -13.42
N ASN A 37 18.61 4.55 -12.81
CA ASN A 37 19.07 3.39 -13.58
C ASN A 37 17.87 2.57 -14.08
N PRO A 38 18.05 1.62 -15.02
CA PRO A 38 16.94 0.84 -15.57
C PRO A 38 16.06 0.15 -14.53
N ALA A 39 16.63 -0.44 -13.47
CA ALA A 39 15.89 -1.09 -12.40
C ALA A 39 15.12 -0.09 -11.53
N GLU A 40 15.66 1.10 -11.30
CA GLU A 40 14.97 2.19 -10.61
C GLU A 40 13.85 2.77 -11.48
N GLN A 41 14.03 2.79 -12.81
CA GLN A 41 12.99 3.20 -13.76
C GLN A 41 11.85 2.19 -13.79
N GLU A 42 12.15 0.90 -13.87
CA GLU A 42 11.16 -0.18 -13.85
C GLU A 42 10.30 -0.13 -12.59
N GLN A 43 10.92 0.11 -11.44
CA GLN A 43 10.20 0.20 -10.17
C GLN A 43 9.52 1.55 -9.93
N ALA A 44 10.07 2.64 -10.47
CA ALA A 44 9.36 3.90 -10.56
C ALA A 44 8.13 3.75 -11.45
N ALA A 45 8.23 2.98 -12.52
CA ALA A 45 7.12 2.64 -13.39
C ALA A 45 6.00 1.90 -12.64
N LEU A 46 6.27 0.96 -11.76
CA LEU A 46 5.26 0.27 -10.93
C LEU A 46 4.41 1.24 -10.08
N TYR A 47 4.94 2.38 -9.69
CA TYR A 47 4.26 3.33 -8.79
C TYR A 47 4.00 4.71 -9.39
N LEU A 48 4.76 5.08 -10.42
CA LEU A 48 4.51 6.27 -11.22
C LEU A 48 3.62 5.93 -12.42
N ASN A 49 3.60 4.66 -12.83
CA ASN A 49 2.64 4.16 -13.80
C ASN A 49 1.25 4.19 -13.20
N LYS A 50 0.40 4.41 -14.05
CA LYS A 50 -0.98 4.75 -14.00
C LYS A 50 -1.89 3.56 -13.65
N VAL A 51 -1.39 2.31 -13.67
CA VAL A 51 -2.16 1.11 -13.34
C VAL A 51 -1.36 0.27 -12.34
N ILE A 52 -1.93 0.03 -11.18
CA ILE A 52 -1.36 -0.86 -10.16
C ILE A 52 -2.23 -2.10 -10.12
N LYS A 53 -1.61 -3.28 -10.15
CA LYS A 53 -2.31 -4.57 -10.17
C LYS A 53 -2.06 -5.34 -8.89
N TYR A 54 -3.13 -5.70 -8.20
CA TYR A 54 -3.11 -6.60 -7.05
C TYR A 54 -3.87 -7.86 -7.38
N LEU A 55 -3.27 -9.02 -7.16
CA LEU A 55 -3.95 -10.30 -7.21
C LEU A 55 -4.27 -10.73 -5.78
N ILE A 56 -5.53 -10.71 -5.44
CA ILE A 56 -6.04 -11.17 -4.15
C ILE A 56 -6.33 -12.65 -4.27
N VAL A 57 -5.62 -13.45 -3.49
CA VAL A 57 -5.69 -14.91 -3.52
C VAL A 57 -6.19 -15.41 -2.17
N PRO A 58 -7.34 -16.10 -2.12
CA PRO A 58 -7.86 -16.70 -0.91
C PRO A 58 -6.90 -17.71 -0.29
N GLU A 59 -7.08 -18.00 0.99
CA GLU A 59 -6.37 -19.08 1.66
C GLU A 59 -6.64 -20.42 0.95
N ASN A 60 -5.62 -21.26 0.88
CA ASN A 60 -5.68 -22.58 0.23
C ASN A 60 -5.91 -22.60 -1.29
N VAL A 61 -5.82 -21.46 -1.96
CA VAL A 61 -5.85 -21.36 -3.41
C VAL A 61 -4.43 -21.18 -3.95
N GLU A 62 -4.09 -21.91 -5.01
CA GLU A 62 -2.78 -21.78 -5.65
C GLU A 62 -2.67 -20.46 -6.43
N ILE A 63 -1.47 -19.86 -6.37
CA ILE A 63 -1.19 -18.68 -7.19
C ILE A 63 -1.06 -19.12 -8.64
N PRO A 64 -1.80 -18.51 -9.59
CA PRO A 64 -1.68 -18.84 -11.01
C PRO A 64 -0.24 -18.71 -11.51
N ALA A 65 0.21 -19.67 -12.30
CA ALA A 65 1.50 -19.57 -12.97
C ALA A 65 1.50 -18.50 -14.07
N GLY A 66 2.68 -17.95 -14.37
CA GLY A 66 2.84 -17.02 -15.49
C GLY A 66 2.38 -15.59 -15.21
N LEU A 67 2.23 -15.20 -13.94
CA LEU A 67 1.88 -13.82 -13.58
C LEU A 67 2.97 -12.84 -14.04
N ASP A 68 2.53 -11.67 -14.52
CA ASP A 68 3.43 -10.54 -14.78
C ASP A 68 4.17 -10.15 -13.50
N LYS A 69 5.44 -9.79 -13.62
CA LYS A 69 6.27 -9.33 -12.50
C LYS A 69 5.71 -8.08 -11.80
N GLU A 70 4.84 -7.35 -12.46
CA GLU A 70 4.19 -6.13 -11.96
C GLU A 70 2.99 -6.41 -11.06
N VAL A 71 2.50 -7.65 -11.01
CA VAL A 71 1.36 -8.04 -10.18
C VAL A 71 1.80 -8.27 -8.74
N ILE A 72 1.21 -7.51 -7.83
CA ILE A 72 1.45 -7.69 -6.39
C ILE A 72 0.44 -8.72 -5.86
N VAL A 73 0.94 -9.87 -5.42
CA VAL A 73 0.08 -10.92 -4.86
C VAL A 73 -0.18 -10.64 -3.39
N VAL A 74 -1.46 -10.61 -3.01
CA VAL A 74 -1.93 -10.49 -1.63
C VAL A 74 -2.68 -11.76 -1.26
N ARG A 75 -2.16 -12.52 -0.31
CA ARG A 75 -2.88 -13.68 0.23
C ARG A 75 -3.82 -13.25 1.36
N GLN A 76 -5.02 -13.81 1.34
CA GLN A 76 -5.97 -13.68 2.45
C GLN A 76 -5.84 -14.90 3.37
N PRO A 77 -6.17 -14.77 4.67
CA PRO A 77 -6.56 -13.53 5.33
C PRO A 77 -5.38 -12.57 5.55
N ALA A 78 -5.59 -11.27 5.30
CA ALA A 78 -4.64 -10.22 5.66
C ALA A 78 -4.96 -9.74 7.09
N ASP A 79 -4.54 -10.51 8.09
CA ASP A 79 -4.92 -10.40 9.50
C ASP A 79 -3.80 -9.93 10.43
N HIS A 80 -2.59 -9.75 9.89
CA HIS A 80 -1.42 -9.24 10.60
C HIS A 80 -0.85 -8.03 9.87
N VAL A 81 -1.58 -6.91 9.97
CA VAL A 81 -1.32 -5.72 9.17
C VAL A 81 -0.32 -4.78 9.84
N TYR A 82 0.64 -4.28 9.06
CA TYR A 82 1.42 -3.11 9.41
C TYR A 82 0.72 -1.84 8.93
N ALA A 83 0.28 -0.98 9.85
CA ALA A 83 -0.29 0.33 9.56
C ALA A 83 0.77 1.43 9.66
N GLY A 84 1.21 1.96 8.52
CA GLY A 84 2.39 2.84 8.40
C GLY A 84 2.21 4.27 8.91
N SER A 85 0.97 4.72 9.20
CA SER A 85 0.66 6.09 9.58
C SER A 85 -0.65 6.19 10.38
N ASN A 86 -0.90 7.33 11.04
CA ASN A 86 -2.21 7.58 11.67
C ASN A 86 -3.36 7.52 10.68
N LYS A 87 -3.13 7.95 9.42
CA LYS A 87 -4.17 7.88 8.37
C LYS A 87 -4.53 6.42 8.06
N THR A 88 -3.54 5.53 7.94
CA THR A 88 -3.79 4.10 7.73
C THR A 88 -4.47 3.44 8.92
N ILE A 89 -4.15 3.89 10.14
CA ILE A 89 -4.85 3.43 11.36
C ILE A 89 -6.31 3.88 11.33
N SER A 90 -6.59 5.17 11.04
CA SER A 90 -7.97 5.65 10.92
C SER A 90 -8.76 4.92 9.84
N LEU A 91 -8.12 4.62 8.70
CA LEU A 91 -8.75 3.84 7.65
C LEU A 91 -9.13 2.42 8.13
N MET A 92 -8.24 1.74 8.86
CA MET A 92 -8.53 0.41 9.42
C MET A 92 -9.66 0.46 10.44
N GLU A 93 -9.77 1.56 11.20
CA GLU A 93 -10.88 1.81 12.12
C GLU A 93 -12.20 2.04 11.38
N GLU A 94 -12.20 2.92 10.37
CA GLU A 94 -13.37 3.20 9.52
C GLU A 94 -13.91 1.95 8.81
N LEU A 95 -13.03 1.01 8.48
CA LEU A 95 -13.38 -0.28 7.89
C LEU A 95 -13.76 -1.36 8.93
N GLY A 96 -13.75 -1.06 10.22
CA GLY A 96 -13.99 -2.05 11.27
C GLY A 96 -12.92 -3.14 11.36
N GLN A 97 -11.71 -2.90 10.86
CA GLN A 97 -10.63 -3.89 10.76
C GLN A 97 -9.42 -3.54 11.65
N LEU A 98 -9.65 -2.78 12.71
CA LEU A 98 -8.58 -2.30 13.59
C LEU A 98 -7.89 -3.45 14.37
N ASP A 99 -8.61 -4.53 14.60
CA ASP A 99 -8.13 -5.75 15.25
C ASP A 99 -7.04 -6.48 14.43
N LYS A 100 -7.06 -6.34 13.11
CA LYS A 100 -6.03 -6.89 12.22
C LYS A 100 -4.70 -6.14 12.30
N VAL A 101 -4.64 -4.96 12.94
CA VAL A 101 -3.42 -4.18 13.09
C VAL A 101 -2.56 -4.74 14.20
N THR A 102 -1.46 -5.41 13.86
CA THR A 102 -0.51 -5.98 14.83
C THR A 102 0.78 -5.17 14.95
N THR A 103 1.10 -4.38 13.91
CA THR A 103 2.30 -3.55 13.90
C THR A 103 2.00 -2.16 13.33
N VAL A 104 2.70 -1.15 13.84
CA VAL A 104 2.46 0.24 13.44
C VAL A 104 3.75 1.01 13.14
N GLY A 105 3.61 2.01 12.25
CA GLY A 105 4.66 2.97 11.89
C GLY A 105 4.71 4.21 12.77
N VAL A 106 3.85 4.30 13.78
CA VAL A 106 3.67 5.47 14.64
C VAL A 106 4.07 5.12 16.07
N LYS A 107 4.88 5.94 16.72
CA LYS A 107 5.21 5.78 18.14
C LYS A 107 3.98 6.04 19.00
N LYS A 108 3.86 5.37 20.16
CA LYS A 108 2.73 5.50 21.07
C LYS A 108 2.35 6.96 21.38
N ASN A 109 3.33 7.80 21.70
CA ASN A 109 3.11 9.21 22.01
C ASN A 109 2.70 10.10 20.82
N LYS A 110 2.73 9.54 19.60
CA LYS A 110 2.31 10.22 18.35
C LYS A 110 1.11 9.53 17.70
N CYS A 111 0.66 8.43 18.26
CA CYS A 111 -0.54 7.76 17.82
C CYS A 111 -1.77 8.59 18.20
N LYS A 112 -2.72 8.73 17.28
CA LYS A 112 -3.96 9.49 17.49
C LYS A 112 -5.14 8.62 17.89
N ASN A 113 -5.04 7.32 17.64
CA ASN A 113 -6.09 6.35 17.95
C ASN A 113 -5.87 5.78 19.34
N GLU A 114 -6.84 5.91 20.22
CA GLU A 114 -6.71 5.50 21.62
C GLU A 114 -6.67 3.97 21.77
N THR A 115 -7.51 3.24 21.03
CA THR A 115 -7.49 1.77 21.05
C THR A 115 -6.12 1.20 20.67
N ILE A 116 -5.48 1.76 19.64
CA ILE A 116 -4.12 1.36 19.26
C ILE A 116 -3.10 1.74 20.35
N LYS A 117 -3.27 2.88 21.03
CA LYS A 117 -2.37 3.26 22.13
C LYS A 117 -2.48 2.28 23.32
N GLU A 118 -3.70 1.84 23.64
CA GLU A 118 -3.96 0.85 24.68
C GLU A 118 -3.33 -0.49 24.30
N LYS A 119 -3.62 -1.02 23.11
CA LYS A 119 -2.99 -2.24 22.56
C LYS A 119 -1.46 -2.15 22.51
N MET A 120 -0.90 -0.96 22.27
CA MET A 120 0.55 -0.75 22.35
C MET A 120 1.08 -0.77 23.80
N ALA A 121 0.29 -0.35 24.77
CA ALA A 121 0.67 -0.45 26.19
C ALA A 121 0.71 -1.91 26.63
N GLU A 122 -0.24 -2.71 26.18
CA GLU A 122 -0.38 -4.14 26.46
C GLU A 122 0.58 -5.02 25.63
N LYS A 123 1.31 -4.41 24.69
CA LYS A 123 2.23 -5.08 23.76
C LYS A 123 1.55 -5.99 22.73
N GLU A 124 0.27 -5.85 22.52
CA GLU A 124 -0.48 -6.51 21.46
C GLU A 124 -0.16 -5.89 20.10
N VAL A 125 0.02 -4.55 20.07
CA VAL A 125 0.46 -3.81 18.89
C VAL A 125 1.87 -3.28 19.08
N ILE A 126 2.76 -3.52 18.11
CA ILE A 126 4.19 -3.21 18.22
C ILE A 126 4.59 -2.10 17.26
N TYR A 127 5.32 -1.11 17.76
CA TYR A 127 5.99 -0.15 16.88
C TYR A 127 7.12 -0.83 16.09
N ALA A 128 6.95 -0.96 14.78
CA ALA A 128 7.89 -1.62 13.88
C ALA A 128 8.69 -0.65 12.98
N GLY A 129 8.89 0.58 13.43
CA GLY A 129 9.58 1.61 12.66
C GLY A 129 8.64 2.37 11.73
N THR A 130 9.09 3.51 11.20
CA THR A 130 8.32 4.30 10.22
C THR A 130 8.34 3.64 8.84
N SER A 131 7.40 4.00 7.96
CA SER A 131 7.35 3.50 6.58
C SER A 131 8.66 3.67 5.81
N GLY A 132 9.45 4.72 6.10
CA GLY A 132 10.77 4.94 5.49
C GLY A 132 11.92 4.23 6.20
N LYS A 133 11.70 3.64 7.40
CA LYS A 133 12.72 2.94 8.19
C LYS A 133 12.09 1.81 8.99
N LEU A 134 11.72 0.73 8.29
CA LEU A 134 11.08 -0.45 8.86
C LEU A 134 12.04 -1.28 9.70
N ASN A 135 11.52 -1.85 10.78
CA ASN A 135 12.17 -2.89 11.54
C ASN A 135 11.66 -4.27 11.10
N TYR A 136 12.33 -4.86 10.12
CA TYR A 136 11.93 -6.14 9.51
C TYR A 136 11.87 -7.29 10.53
N LYS A 137 12.77 -7.32 11.52
CA LYS A 137 12.75 -8.35 12.59
C LYS A 137 11.44 -8.31 13.37
N LYS A 138 10.95 -7.09 13.66
CA LYS A 138 9.66 -6.94 14.36
C LYS A 138 8.49 -7.33 13.47
N LEU A 139 8.51 -6.99 12.18
CA LEU A 139 7.47 -7.41 11.24
C LEU A 139 7.36 -8.94 11.19
N VAL A 140 8.49 -9.62 10.98
CA VAL A 140 8.54 -11.09 10.93
C VAL A 140 8.11 -11.71 12.26
N LYS A 141 8.61 -11.21 13.40
CA LYS A 141 8.23 -11.71 14.73
C LYS A 141 6.72 -11.62 14.98
N ASN A 142 6.07 -10.59 14.46
CA ASN A 142 4.63 -10.38 14.59
C ASN A 142 3.85 -10.92 13.38
N LYS A 143 4.44 -11.81 12.60
CA LYS A 143 3.81 -12.51 11.46
C LYS A 143 3.15 -11.57 10.45
N CYS A 144 3.68 -10.34 10.30
CA CYS A 144 3.11 -9.36 9.39
C CYS A 144 2.94 -9.96 7.99
N ASN A 145 1.73 -9.93 7.45
CA ASN A 145 1.38 -10.49 6.14
C ASN A 145 0.81 -9.44 5.16
N LEU A 146 0.69 -8.19 5.58
CA LEU A 146 0.34 -7.06 4.74
C LEU A 146 0.92 -5.76 5.29
N ALA A 147 1.54 -4.93 4.45
CA ALA A 147 2.03 -3.62 4.83
C ALA A 147 1.30 -2.49 4.09
N LEU A 148 0.56 -1.68 4.83
CA LEU A 148 -0.10 -0.47 4.35
C LEU A 148 0.80 0.74 4.61
N LEU A 149 1.39 1.29 3.56
CA LEU A 149 2.32 2.41 3.64
C LEU A 149 1.66 3.72 3.21
N SER A 150 2.10 4.82 3.81
CA SER A 150 1.77 6.15 3.30
C SER A 150 2.52 6.45 2.01
N SER A 151 1.91 7.18 1.06
CA SER A 151 2.57 7.68 -0.15
C SER A 151 3.78 8.59 0.10
N SER A 152 4.04 8.97 1.37
CA SER A 152 5.26 9.69 1.75
C SER A 152 6.55 8.92 1.46
N VAL A 153 6.49 7.60 1.24
CA VAL A 153 7.64 6.77 0.81
C VAL A 153 8.02 7.02 -0.65
N LEU A 154 7.10 7.54 -1.45
CA LEU A 154 7.30 7.87 -2.86
C LEU A 154 7.84 9.30 -3.02
N PRO A 155 8.51 9.61 -4.14
CA PRO A 155 8.89 10.98 -4.46
C PRO A 155 7.67 11.91 -4.56
N GLU A 156 7.82 13.12 -4.09
CA GLU A 156 6.80 14.15 -4.28
C GLU A 156 7.00 14.85 -5.62
N LYS A 157 5.91 15.30 -6.26
CA LYS A 157 5.92 15.96 -7.58
C LYS A 157 6.88 17.16 -7.69
N ARG A 158 7.18 17.82 -6.57
CA ARG A 158 8.08 18.98 -6.50
C ARG A 158 9.46 18.66 -5.97
N SER A 159 9.80 17.38 -5.80
CA SER A 159 11.12 16.96 -5.34
C SER A 159 12.19 17.29 -6.37
N SER A 160 13.38 17.70 -5.92
CA SER A 160 14.55 17.77 -6.81
C SER A 160 14.90 16.37 -7.33
N LYS A 161 15.53 16.30 -8.52
CA LYS A 161 15.95 15.01 -9.10
C LYS A 161 16.78 14.16 -8.11
N LYS A 162 17.69 14.79 -7.38
CA LYS A 162 18.51 14.12 -6.34
C LYS A 162 17.67 13.55 -5.21
N ALA A 163 16.69 14.30 -4.70
CA ALA A 163 15.79 13.87 -3.64
C ALA A 163 14.85 12.75 -4.12
N ALA A 164 14.31 12.88 -5.35
CA ALA A 164 13.48 11.85 -5.96
C ALA A 164 14.26 10.53 -6.13
N LYS A 165 15.47 10.58 -6.69
CA LYS A 165 16.34 9.41 -6.82
C LYS A 165 16.63 8.75 -5.47
N LYS A 166 16.97 9.53 -4.43
CA LYS A 166 17.21 8.99 -3.08
C LYS A 166 15.98 8.27 -2.52
N LYS A 167 14.78 8.86 -2.66
CA LYS A 167 13.53 8.24 -2.20
C LYS A 167 13.23 6.95 -2.98
N MET A 168 13.37 6.95 -4.30
CA MET A 168 13.13 5.76 -5.12
C MET A 168 14.10 4.63 -4.79
N THR A 169 15.38 4.91 -4.63
CA THR A 169 16.36 3.90 -4.21
C THR A 169 16.03 3.31 -2.84
N ALA A 170 15.61 4.15 -1.90
CA ALA A 170 15.20 3.69 -0.56
C ALA A 170 13.93 2.82 -0.63
N TYR A 171 12.95 3.25 -1.44
CA TYR A 171 11.71 2.53 -1.67
C TYR A 171 11.98 1.15 -2.30
N ARG A 172 12.79 1.08 -3.36
CA ARG A 172 13.19 -0.17 -4.02
C ARG A 172 13.83 -1.16 -3.02
N LYS A 173 14.83 -0.70 -2.26
CA LYS A 173 15.49 -1.55 -1.25
C LYS A 173 14.51 -2.06 -0.19
N MET A 174 13.52 -1.26 0.15
CA MET A 174 12.49 -1.65 1.11
C MET A 174 11.55 -2.70 0.50
N THR A 175 11.04 -2.47 -0.72
CA THR A 175 10.13 -3.43 -1.40
C THR A 175 10.82 -4.75 -1.71
N GLU A 176 12.08 -4.76 -2.17
CA GLU A 176 12.87 -5.97 -2.35
C GLU A 176 12.94 -6.82 -1.06
N LYS A 177 13.22 -6.18 0.08
CA LYS A 177 13.24 -6.88 1.37
C LYS A 177 11.87 -7.40 1.79
N MET A 178 10.81 -6.62 1.55
CA MET A 178 9.45 -7.04 1.87
C MET A 178 9.02 -8.23 1.00
N THR A 179 9.37 -8.22 -0.29
CA THR A 179 9.14 -9.36 -1.21
C THR A 179 9.84 -10.62 -0.74
N LEU A 180 11.12 -10.53 -0.33
CA LEU A 180 11.86 -11.67 0.23
C LEU A 180 11.22 -12.22 1.52
N LEU A 181 10.53 -11.38 2.28
CA LEU A 181 9.79 -11.76 3.48
C LEU A 181 8.35 -12.18 3.18
N GLN A 182 7.95 -12.20 1.91
CA GLN A 182 6.58 -12.50 1.45
C GLN A 182 5.53 -11.56 2.06
N ILE A 183 5.91 -10.31 2.33
CA ILE A 183 5.00 -9.28 2.85
C ILE A 183 4.65 -8.32 1.71
N PRO A 184 3.44 -8.41 1.12
CA PRO A 184 2.99 -7.49 0.09
C PRO A 184 2.89 -6.07 0.65
N VAL A 185 3.26 -5.11 -0.19
CA VAL A 185 3.27 -3.68 0.15
C VAL A 185 2.20 -2.97 -0.65
N ILE A 186 1.31 -2.29 0.04
CA ILE A 186 0.33 -1.38 -0.55
C ILE A 186 0.66 0.03 -0.13
N VAL A 187 0.78 0.91 -1.11
CA VAL A 187 0.99 2.34 -0.85
C VAL A 187 -0.33 3.07 -1.00
N ASP A 188 -0.83 3.66 0.09
CA ASP A 188 -2.02 4.49 0.07
C ASP A 188 -1.79 5.75 -0.79
N ARG A 189 -2.49 5.83 -1.91
CA ARG A 189 -2.44 6.94 -2.84
C ARG A 189 -3.76 7.71 -2.95
N ALA A 190 -4.71 7.46 -2.06
CA ALA A 190 -6.01 8.13 -2.08
C ALA A 190 -5.90 9.66 -2.15
N LYS A 191 -4.87 10.25 -1.49
CA LYS A 191 -4.62 11.70 -1.55
C LYS A 191 -4.13 12.21 -2.92
N ASP A 192 -3.64 11.31 -3.79
CA ASP A 192 -3.18 11.68 -5.12
C ASP A 192 -4.35 11.78 -6.11
N GLU A 193 -5.51 11.25 -5.73
CA GLU A 193 -6.76 11.33 -6.48
C GLU A 193 -7.39 12.71 -6.41
N LYS A 194 -8.05 13.09 -7.50
CA LYS A 194 -8.78 14.35 -7.60
C LYS A 194 -10.25 14.13 -7.31
N GLY A 195 -10.70 14.66 -6.18
CA GLY A 195 -12.10 14.61 -5.76
C GLY A 195 -12.35 13.64 -4.61
N LYS A 196 -13.37 13.98 -3.82
CA LYS A 196 -13.73 13.17 -2.65
C LYS A 196 -14.24 11.78 -3.02
N ASP A 197 -14.96 11.67 -4.12
CA ASP A 197 -15.53 10.39 -4.57
C ASP A 197 -14.42 9.40 -4.98
N ALA A 198 -13.42 9.87 -5.75
CA ALA A 198 -12.27 9.04 -6.10
C ALA A 198 -11.44 8.64 -4.87
N GLN A 199 -11.37 9.51 -3.85
CA GLN A 199 -10.73 9.15 -2.58
C GLN A 199 -11.51 8.08 -1.81
N LYS A 200 -12.85 8.12 -1.85
CA LYS A 200 -13.72 7.08 -1.26
C LYS A 200 -13.63 5.74 -1.99
N GLU A 201 -13.34 5.74 -3.30
CA GLU A 201 -13.14 4.48 -4.04
C GLU A 201 -11.97 3.67 -3.45
N TRP A 202 -11.00 4.31 -2.82
CA TRP A 202 -9.91 3.62 -2.11
C TRP A 202 -10.39 2.81 -0.90
N GLU A 203 -11.49 3.17 -0.29
CA GLU A 203 -12.11 2.37 0.79
C GLU A 203 -12.51 0.99 0.25
N LYS A 204 -13.12 0.95 -0.94
CA LYS A 204 -13.48 -0.31 -1.62
C LYS A 204 -12.25 -1.15 -1.98
N VAL A 205 -11.15 -0.50 -2.39
CA VAL A 205 -9.88 -1.18 -2.64
C VAL A 205 -9.41 -1.92 -1.39
N TYR A 206 -9.46 -1.26 -0.23
CA TYR A 206 -9.07 -1.87 1.03
C TYR A 206 -10.05 -2.94 1.50
N GLN A 207 -11.36 -2.75 1.29
CA GLN A 207 -12.36 -3.77 1.59
C GLN A 207 -12.06 -5.08 0.86
N VAL A 208 -11.81 -5.01 -0.45
CA VAL A 208 -11.43 -6.18 -1.26
C VAL A 208 -10.14 -6.82 -0.77
N ILE A 209 -9.10 -6.01 -0.50
CA ILE A 209 -7.79 -6.50 -0.04
C ILE A 209 -7.89 -7.19 1.32
N LEU A 210 -8.68 -6.63 2.24
CA LEU A 210 -8.85 -7.15 3.59
C LEU A 210 -9.92 -8.25 3.70
N GLY A 211 -10.64 -8.52 2.60
CA GLY A 211 -11.71 -9.52 2.57
C GLY A 211 -12.93 -9.13 3.40
N CYS A 212 -13.29 -7.83 3.41
CA CYS A 212 -14.48 -7.32 4.12
C CYS A 212 -15.48 -6.62 3.17
N ASP A 213 -15.41 -6.91 1.88
CA ASP A 213 -16.23 -6.33 0.81
C ASP A 213 -17.73 -6.74 0.83
N GLY A 214 -18.20 -7.43 1.84
CA GLY A 214 -19.61 -7.74 2.07
C GLY A 214 -20.16 -7.25 3.41
N GLN A 215 -19.33 -6.62 4.23
CA GLN A 215 -19.74 -6.10 5.53
C GLN A 215 -19.94 -4.59 5.41
N SER A 216 -21.14 -4.18 4.97
CA SER A 216 -21.60 -2.80 5.24
C SER A 216 -21.65 -2.65 6.76
N ALA A 217 -21.01 -1.63 7.31
CA ALA A 217 -21.23 -1.24 8.70
C ALA A 217 -22.71 -0.89 8.85
N GLU A 218 -23.46 -1.73 9.61
CA GLU A 218 -24.78 -1.39 10.09
C GLU A 218 -24.73 -0.26 11.10
#